data_57d22db43ca0a0bf8a2adfd727e03662
#
_entry.id   57d22db43ca0a0bf8a2adfd727e03662
#
_cell.length_a   1.000
_cell.length_b   1.000
_cell.length_c   1.000
_cell.angle_alpha   90.00
_cell.angle_beta   90.00
_cell.angle_gamma   90.00
#
_symmetry.space_group_name_H-M   'P 1'
#
loop_
_entity.id
_entity.type
_entity.pdbx_description
1 polymer ?
#
loop_
_entity_poly.entity_id
_entity_poly.type
_entity_poly.pdbx_seq_one_letter_code
_entity_poly.pdbx_strand_id
1 'polypeptide(L)'
;EGNQIRHFKEKSTLHEGWINGGFFVINSEALNYIKEDVMWEHAPMEKLAEEGELYAYKHEGFWQCMDTARDLKYLEDVWQTGKAPWKTW
;
A
#
# COMPACT_ATOMS: atom_id res chain seq x y z
N GLU A 1 -1.77 9.97 -14.84
CA GLU A 1 -1.50 11.28 -14.38
C GLU A 1 -2.09 11.49 -13.00
N GLY A 2 -1.47 12.36 -12.17
CA GLY A 2 -1.91 12.56 -10.83
C GLY A 2 -1.78 11.30 -10.04
N ASN A 3 -2.91 10.67 -9.74
CA ASN A 3 -2.93 9.48 -8.89
C ASN A 3 -2.94 8.18 -9.68
N GLN A 4 -2.92 8.25 -10.99
CA GLN A 4 -2.89 7.03 -11.79
C GLN A 4 -1.51 6.41 -11.75
N ILE A 5 -1.46 5.11 -11.51
CA ILE A 5 -0.21 4.36 -11.43
C ILE A 5 0.00 3.67 -12.76
N ARG A 6 1.14 3.94 -13.40
CA ARG A 6 1.45 3.35 -14.69
C ARG A 6 2.38 2.16 -14.62
N HIS A 7 3.18 2.09 -13.56
CA HIS A 7 4.11 0.99 -13.34
C HIS A 7 4.00 0.57 -11.89
N PHE A 8 3.99 -0.72 -11.65
CA PHE A 8 3.89 -1.24 -10.30
C PHE A 8 4.84 -2.40 -10.10
N LYS A 9 5.61 -2.34 -9.02
CA LYS A 9 6.44 -3.44 -8.55
C LYS A 9 6.24 -3.54 -7.05
N GLU A 10 6.06 -4.76 -6.56
CA GLU A 10 5.66 -4.95 -5.17
C GLU A 10 6.62 -4.32 -4.18
N LYS A 11 7.91 -4.50 -4.38
CA LYS A 11 8.89 -4.11 -3.38
C LYS A 11 9.71 -2.91 -3.76
N SER A 12 9.32 -2.19 -4.79
CA SER A 12 10.05 -1.00 -5.15
C SER A 12 9.28 0.22 -4.70
N THR A 13 10.01 1.32 -4.47
CA THR A 13 9.35 2.58 -4.20
C THR A 13 8.78 3.10 -5.50
N LEU A 14 7.70 3.82 -5.38
CA LEU A 14 7.15 4.55 -6.50
C LEU A 14 7.99 5.80 -6.73
N HIS A 15 7.77 6.43 -7.86
CA HIS A 15 8.44 7.68 -8.12
C HIS A 15 8.18 8.64 -6.97
N GLU A 16 9.18 9.45 -6.63
CA GLU A 16 9.05 10.48 -5.62
C GLU A 16 8.92 9.90 -4.21
N GLY A 17 9.37 8.67 -4.03
CA GLY A 17 9.44 8.11 -2.69
C GLY A 17 8.18 7.50 -2.15
N TRP A 18 7.13 7.39 -2.95
CA TRP A 18 5.91 6.75 -2.51
C TRP A 18 6.07 5.23 -2.49
N ILE A 19 5.44 4.58 -1.53
CA ILE A 19 5.47 3.12 -1.42
C ILE A 19 4.06 2.60 -1.24
N ASN A 20 3.89 1.32 -1.53
CA ASN A 20 2.60 0.64 -1.37
C ASN A 20 2.35 0.38 0.11
N GLY A 21 1.24 0.92 0.63
CA GLY A 21 0.87 0.75 2.03
C GLY A 21 0.06 -0.49 2.32
N GLY A 22 -0.34 -1.23 1.30
CA GLY A 22 -0.97 -2.52 1.51
C GLY A 22 -2.48 -2.54 1.60
N PHE A 23 -3.14 -1.38 1.52
CA PHE A 23 -4.59 -1.31 1.58
C PHE A 23 -5.16 -1.04 0.19
N PHE A 24 -6.25 -1.73 -0.15
CA PHE A 24 -6.83 -1.64 -1.48
C PHE A 24 -8.34 -1.52 -1.40
N VAL A 25 -8.89 -0.67 -2.26
CA VAL A 25 -10.32 -0.66 -2.55
C VAL A 25 -10.45 -1.03 -4.01
N ILE A 26 -11.13 -2.12 -4.29
CA ILE A 26 -11.17 -2.65 -5.65
C ILE A 26 -12.60 -2.86 -6.10
N ASN A 27 -12.81 -2.68 -7.39
CA ASN A 27 -14.04 -3.11 -8.04
C ASN A 27 -13.95 -4.63 -8.22
N SER A 28 -15.08 -5.31 -8.07
CA SER A 28 -15.08 -6.77 -8.15
C SER A 28 -14.54 -7.27 -9.49
N GLU A 29 -14.64 -6.47 -10.53
CA GLU A 29 -14.11 -6.88 -11.83
C GLU A 29 -12.60 -7.01 -11.82
N ALA A 30 -11.93 -6.37 -10.87
CA ALA A 30 -10.48 -6.51 -10.75
C ALA A 30 -10.07 -7.94 -10.42
N LEU A 31 -10.96 -8.71 -9.83
CA LEU A 31 -10.68 -10.11 -9.53
C LEU A 31 -10.48 -10.95 -10.78
N ASN A 32 -10.98 -10.49 -11.92
CA ASN A 32 -10.79 -11.18 -13.17
C ASN A 32 -9.33 -11.18 -13.62
N TYR A 33 -8.50 -10.33 -13.01
CA TYR A 33 -7.07 -10.29 -13.33
C TYR A 33 -6.29 -11.39 -12.62
N ILE A 34 -6.93 -12.11 -11.70
CA ILE A 34 -6.29 -13.23 -11.02
C ILE A 34 -6.57 -14.48 -11.82
N LYS A 35 -5.57 -14.95 -12.56
CA LYS A 35 -5.74 -16.08 -13.45
C LYS A 35 -5.22 -17.39 -12.88
N GLU A 36 -4.42 -17.30 -11.83
CA GLU A 36 -3.83 -18.47 -11.22
C GLU A 36 -3.40 -18.10 -9.81
N ASP A 37 -2.77 -19.01 -9.12
CA ASP A 37 -2.37 -18.79 -7.74
C ASP A 37 -1.11 -17.93 -7.71
N VAL A 38 -1.32 -16.61 -7.72
CA VAL A 38 -0.23 -15.64 -7.70
C VAL A 38 -0.54 -14.58 -6.66
N MET A 39 0.48 -13.85 -6.24
CA MET A 39 0.28 -12.74 -5.35
C MET A 39 -0.46 -11.62 -6.08
N TRP A 40 -1.43 -11.03 -5.38
CA TRP A 40 -2.19 -9.91 -5.93
C TRP A 40 -1.27 -8.80 -6.42
N GLU A 41 -0.18 -8.55 -5.72
CA GLU A 41 0.71 -7.44 -6.02
C GLU A 41 1.71 -7.75 -7.11
N HIS A 42 1.63 -8.91 -7.73
CA HIS A 42 2.47 -9.25 -8.88
C HIS A 42 1.69 -9.02 -10.16
N ALA A 43 1.44 -10.09 -10.92
CA ALA A 43 0.85 -9.94 -12.24
C ALA A 43 -0.50 -9.18 -12.23
N PRO A 44 -1.43 -9.45 -11.29
CA PRO A 44 -2.70 -8.74 -11.35
C PRO A 44 -2.54 -7.23 -11.24
N MET A 45 -1.78 -6.72 -10.27
CA MET A 45 -1.62 -5.28 -10.14
C MET A 45 -0.77 -4.70 -11.24
N GLU A 46 0.23 -5.43 -11.70
CA GLU A 46 1.06 -4.94 -12.80
C GLU A 46 0.22 -4.77 -14.06
N LYS A 47 -0.67 -5.72 -14.32
CA LYS A 47 -1.54 -5.63 -15.47
C LYS A 47 -2.52 -4.46 -15.35
N LEU A 48 -3.10 -4.29 -14.16
CA LEU A 48 -3.98 -3.15 -13.93
C LEU A 48 -3.27 -1.84 -14.18
N ALA A 49 -2.01 -1.73 -13.75
CA ALA A 49 -1.26 -0.51 -13.97
C ALA A 49 -1.02 -0.28 -15.46
N GLU A 50 -0.67 -1.33 -16.19
CA GLU A 50 -0.43 -1.22 -17.63
C GLU A 50 -1.68 -0.76 -18.36
N GLU A 51 -2.85 -1.15 -17.88
CA GLU A 51 -4.10 -0.82 -18.54
C GLU A 51 -4.70 0.48 -18.06
N GLY A 52 -4.00 1.20 -17.18
CA GLY A 52 -4.47 2.50 -16.72
C GLY A 52 -5.59 2.42 -15.71
N GLU A 53 -5.78 1.28 -15.06
CA GLU A 53 -6.88 1.06 -14.13
C GLU A 53 -6.46 1.13 -12.67
N LEU A 54 -5.19 1.43 -12.39
CA LEU A 54 -4.68 1.45 -11.03
C LEU A 54 -4.41 2.87 -10.60
N TYR A 55 -5.00 3.26 -9.47
CA TYR A 55 -4.85 4.60 -8.93
C TYR A 55 -4.41 4.50 -7.48
N ALA A 56 -3.76 5.55 -7.00
CA ALA A 56 -3.26 5.59 -5.63
C ALA A 56 -3.93 6.72 -4.86
N TYR A 57 -4.28 6.44 -3.61
CA TYR A 57 -4.56 7.48 -2.65
C TYR A 57 -3.25 7.79 -1.94
N LYS A 58 -2.76 9.00 -2.08
CA LYS A 58 -1.47 9.37 -1.52
C LYS A 58 -1.66 9.82 -0.09
N HIS A 59 -1.39 8.91 0.83
CA HIS A 59 -1.54 9.19 2.26
C HIS A 59 -0.31 9.93 2.75
N GLU A 60 -0.52 11.11 3.30
CA GLU A 60 0.59 11.94 3.76
C GLU A 60 0.66 12.04 5.27
N GLY A 61 -0.23 11.37 5.98
CA GLY A 61 -0.19 11.33 7.43
C GLY A 61 0.73 10.26 7.95
N PHE A 62 0.57 9.96 9.23
CA PHE A 62 1.39 8.93 9.85
C PHE A 62 1.12 7.56 9.24
N TRP A 63 2.19 6.84 8.98
CA TRP A 63 2.10 5.45 8.51
C TRP A 63 3.36 4.73 8.97
N GLN A 64 3.18 3.52 9.49
CA GLN A 64 4.30 2.72 9.96
C GLN A 64 3.93 1.25 9.85
N CYS A 65 4.73 0.48 9.14
CA CYS A 65 4.54 -0.95 9.07
C CYS A 65 5.00 -1.60 10.39
N MET A 66 4.57 -2.85 10.59
CA MET A 66 5.02 -3.62 11.73
C MET A 66 5.44 -5.00 11.24
N ASP A 67 6.59 -5.03 10.60
CA ASP A 67 7.10 -6.27 10.02
C ASP A 67 8.25 -6.86 10.80
N THR A 68 8.84 -6.11 11.74
CA THR A 68 9.98 -6.55 12.52
C THR A 68 9.75 -6.25 13.98
N ALA A 69 10.60 -6.86 14.84
CA ALA A 69 10.53 -6.57 16.26
C ALA A 69 10.83 -5.09 16.54
N ARG A 70 11.70 -4.49 15.73
CA ARG A 70 12.00 -3.07 15.90
C ARG A 70 10.78 -2.23 15.60
N ASP A 71 10.04 -2.58 14.57
CA ASP A 71 8.81 -1.87 14.24
C ASP A 71 7.80 -1.94 15.38
N LEU A 72 7.65 -3.14 15.95
CA LEU A 72 6.73 -3.32 17.06
C LEU A 72 7.13 -2.45 18.24
N LYS A 73 8.43 -2.45 18.59
CA LYS A 73 8.87 -1.65 19.71
C LYS A 73 8.63 -0.17 19.46
N TYR A 74 8.90 0.28 18.25
CA TYR A 74 8.65 1.68 17.92
C TYR A 74 7.19 2.05 18.12
N LEU A 75 6.28 1.21 17.63
CA LEU A 75 4.85 1.49 17.77
C LEU A 75 4.41 1.47 19.22
N GLU A 76 4.94 0.51 20.00
CA GLU A 76 4.62 0.47 21.43
C GLU A 76 5.12 1.70 22.15
N ASP A 77 6.33 2.15 21.81
CA ASP A 77 6.87 3.35 22.44
C ASP A 77 6.01 4.56 22.12
N VAL A 78 5.57 4.69 20.87
CA VAL A 78 4.70 5.80 20.48
C VAL A 78 3.38 5.74 21.25
N TRP A 79 2.82 4.53 21.40
CA TRP A 79 1.58 4.35 22.16
C TRP A 79 1.75 4.82 23.60
N GLN A 80 2.90 4.51 24.20
CA GLN A 80 3.13 4.86 25.60
C GLN A 80 3.23 6.36 25.83
N THR A 81 3.52 7.13 24.78
CA THR A 81 3.56 8.58 24.94
C THR A 81 2.18 9.18 25.17
N GLY A 82 1.12 8.43 24.90
CA GLY A 82 -0.23 8.94 24.98
C GLY A 82 -0.64 9.81 23.81
N LYS A 83 0.23 9.95 22.82
CA LYS A 83 -0.02 10.82 21.66
C LYS A 83 0.11 10.05 20.35
N ALA A 84 -0.30 8.79 20.35
CA ALA A 84 -0.21 7.98 19.14
C ALA A 84 -1.06 8.60 18.02
N PRO A 85 -0.48 8.87 16.86
CA PRO A 85 -1.20 9.55 15.78
C PRO A 85 -2.44 8.81 15.28
N TRP A 86 -2.45 7.47 15.46
CA TRP A 86 -3.57 6.68 14.97
C TRP A 86 -4.73 6.63 15.95
N LYS A 87 -4.54 7.12 17.16
CA LYS A 87 -5.58 7.05 18.19
C LYS A 87 -6.51 8.23 18.04
N THR A 88 -7.75 7.96 17.67
CA THR A 88 -8.73 9.01 17.45
C THR A 88 -9.83 9.04 18.48
N TRP A 89 -9.76 8.18 19.49
CA TRP A 89 -10.79 8.06 20.53
C TRP A 89 -10.31 8.48 21.90
#